data_25b78949a23529a9418b9353ed943bbb
#
_entry.id   25b78949a23529a9418b9353ed943bbb
#
_cell.length_a   1.000
_cell.length_b   1.000
_cell.length_c   1.000
_cell.angle_alpha   90.00
_cell.angle_beta   90.00
_cell.angle_gamma   90.00
#
_symmetry.space_group_name_H-M   'P 1'
#
loop_
_entity.id
_entity.type
_entity.pdbx_description
1 polymer ?
#
loop_
_entity_poly.entity_id
_entity_poly.type
_entity_poly.pdbx_seq_one_letter_code
_entity_poly.pdbx_strand_id
1 'polypeptide(L)'
;CSKYYYDLDMVNAQPSMLHYILKKYYPNQKFAFIKSYIKNRDVVLSKLHEDRAEAKKTIIICMNSSKRVSSLSKSFLVGLDDDFKRAQNLIWSHPCEFTEGLVKYKATCKQNAKGKYMNKVLCVMENMLLHKAINQFDDQYISTMIMDGFHISKKTPMPLSEILERCNKSSHEYGVVWAHKKFNNDLDFLDDEDLTDENDNSYDTVKIKFEKTHFIIKNPLMFGREYMFEGSPTYGLHNKNDFMALCKEWTYTDTLPDGTAMEFDMFNKWLADKSKRSY
;
A
#
# COMPACT_ATOMS: atom_id res chain seq x y z
N CYS A 1 -13.99 -4.71 -5.52
CA CYS A 1 -13.27 -3.50 -6.00
C CYS A 1 -12.90 -3.61 -7.47
N SER A 2 -12.30 -4.72 -7.95
CA SER A 2 -11.85 -4.89 -9.35
C SER A 2 -12.93 -4.68 -10.41
N LYS A 3 -14.21 -4.93 -10.09
CA LYS A 3 -15.36 -4.73 -10.98
C LYS A 3 -15.63 -3.24 -11.25
N TYR A 4 -15.38 -2.36 -10.28
CA TYR A 4 -15.82 -0.97 -10.31
C TYR A 4 -14.70 0.04 -10.47
N TYR A 5 -13.46 -0.33 -10.13
CA TYR A 5 -12.33 0.59 -10.10
C TYR A 5 -11.10 0.02 -10.81
N TYR A 6 -10.29 0.93 -11.33
CA TYR A 6 -8.90 0.67 -11.66
C TYR A 6 -8.04 1.05 -10.46
N ASP A 7 -7.08 0.20 -10.10
CA ASP A 7 -6.05 0.48 -9.10
C ASP A 7 -4.81 0.99 -9.83
N LEU A 8 -4.48 2.25 -9.65
CA LEU A 8 -3.34 2.92 -10.28
C LEU A 8 -2.25 3.15 -9.25
N ASP A 9 -1.04 2.70 -9.55
CA ASP A 9 0.08 2.65 -8.60
C ASP A 9 1.37 3.16 -9.28
N MET A 10 2.18 3.92 -8.54
CA MET A 10 3.49 4.36 -9.01
C MET A 10 4.47 3.20 -8.99
N VAL A 11 5.00 2.84 -10.15
CA VAL A 11 5.97 1.76 -10.27
C VAL A 11 7.30 2.16 -9.65
N ASN A 12 7.73 1.40 -8.61
CA ASN A 12 9.02 1.64 -7.96
C ASN A 12 9.18 3.08 -7.46
N ALA A 13 8.10 3.64 -6.87
CA ALA A 13 7.94 5.04 -6.54
C ALA A 13 9.15 5.67 -5.85
N GLN A 14 9.46 5.25 -4.63
CA GLN A 14 10.50 5.88 -3.81
C GLN A 14 11.92 5.79 -4.41
N PRO A 15 12.41 4.66 -4.96
CA PRO A 15 13.69 4.62 -5.65
C PRO A 15 13.76 5.55 -6.89
N SER A 16 12.67 5.65 -7.66
CA SER A 16 12.61 6.53 -8.84
C SER A 16 12.66 8.00 -8.45
N MET A 17 11.86 8.39 -7.45
CA MET A 17 11.88 9.74 -6.88
C MET A 17 13.24 10.11 -6.27
N LEU A 18 13.85 9.18 -5.54
CA LEU A 18 15.19 9.37 -5.00
C LEU A 18 16.20 9.61 -6.13
N HIS A 19 16.16 8.83 -7.19
CA HIS A 19 17.04 9.00 -8.35
C HIS A 19 16.84 10.37 -9.02
N TYR A 20 15.61 10.85 -9.14
CA TYR A 20 15.32 12.18 -9.65
C TYR A 20 15.98 13.27 -8.78
N ILE A 21 15.76 13.22 -7.45
CA ILE A 21 16.38 14.18 -6.52
C ILE A 21 17.90 14.18 -6.67
N LEU A 22 18.51 12.99 -6.70
CA LEU A 22 19.95 12.84 -6.82
C LEU A 22 20.47 13.40 -8.15
N LYS A 23 19.79 13.15 -9.25
CA LYS A 23 20.16 13.64 -10.57
C LYS A 23 20.03 15.17 -10.67
N LYS A 24 18.97 15.74 -10.11
CA LYS A 24 18.66 17.18 -10.19
C LYS A 24 19.58 18.02 -9.29
N TYR A 25 19.77 17.61 -8.05
CA TYR A 25 20.44 18.42 -7.04
C TYR A 25 21.91 18.04 -6.81
N TYR A 26 22.32 16.82 -7.21
CA TYR A 26 23.69 16.31 -7.02
C TYR A 26 24.25 15.70 -8.31
N PRO A 27 24.24 16.44 -9.45
CA PRO A 27 24.56 15.89 -10.77
C PRO A 27 26.00 15.35 -10.89
N ASN A 28 26.91 15.86 -10.06
CA ASN A 28 28.32 15.42 -10.02
C ASN A 28 28.53 14.11 -9.25
N GLN A 29 27.49 13.57 -8.62
CA GLN A 29 27.55 12.33 -7.85
C GLN A 29 26.99 11.17 -8.67
N LYS A 30 27.68 10.03 -8.63
CA LYS A 30 27.26 8.82 -9.34
C LYS A 30 26.59 7.84 -8.37
N PHE A 31 25.37 7.39 -8.72
CA PHE A 31 24.57 6.41 -7.99
C PHE A 31 24.22 5.24 -8.91
N ALA A 32 25.27 4.48 -9.28
CA ALA A 32 25.18 3.45 -10.30
C ALA A 32 24.27 2.28 -9.89
N PHE A 33 24.29 1.92 -8.61
CA PHE A 33 23.49 0.80 -8.09
C PHE A 33 22.01 1.16 -7.98
N ILE A 34 21.66 2.38 -7.53
CA ILE A 34 20.27 2.87 -7.53
C ILE A 34 19.74 2.91 -8.96
N LYS A 35 20.48 3.47 -9.90
CA LYS A 35 20.10 3.52 -11.33
C LYS A 35 19.90 2.11 -11.92
N SER A 36 20.83 1.20 -11.62
CA SER A 36 20.76 -0.19 -12.07
C SER A 36 19.56 -0.93 -11.47
N TYR A 37 19.27 -0.71 -10.20
CA TYR A 37 18.10 -1.27 -9.52
C TYR A 37 16.80 -0.82 -10.20
N ILE A 38 16.64 0.48 -10.44
CA ILE A 38 15.43 1.02 -11.09
C ILE A 38 15.21 0.39 -12.45
N LYS A 39 16.29 0.28 -13.25
CA LYS A 39 16.22 -0.29 -14.60
C LYS A 39 15.93 -1.79 -14.62
N ASN A 40 16.46 -2.53 -13.65
CA ASN A 40 16.45 -4.01 -13.66
C ASN A 40 15.75 -4.58 -12.41
N ARG A 41 14.75 -3.87 -11.87
CA ARG A 41 14.11 -4.20 -10.58
C ARG A 41 13.73 -5.66 -10.44
N ASP A 42 13.00 -6.21 -11.39
CA ASP A 42 12.48 -7.57 -11.26
C ASP A 42 13.59 -8.61 -11.32
N VAL A 43 14.62 -8.40 -12.14
CA VAL A 43 15.82 -9.23 -12.17
C VAL A 43 16.59 -9.16 -10.86
N VAL A 44 16.69 -7.96 -10.27
CA VAL A 44 17.34 -7.79 -8.97
C VAL A 44 16.54 -8.50 -7.88
N LEU A 45 15.24 -8.29 -7.80
CA LEU A 45 14.38 -8.90 -6.80
C LEU A 45 14.42 -10.43 -6.87
N SER A 46 14.30 -11.02 -8.07
CA SER A 46 14.35 -12.49 -8.25
C SER A 46 15.70 -13.10 -7.87
N LYS A 47 16.81 -12.35 -8.02
CA LYS A 47 18.13 -12.78 -7.56
C LYS A 47 18.36 -12.62 -6.05
N LEU A 48 17.55 -11.80 -5.39
CA LEU A 48 17.69 -11.55 -3.95
C LEU A 48 17.05 -12.63 -3.11
N HIS A 49 15.81 -12.95 -3.41
CA HIS A 49 15.01 -13.92 -2.69
C HIS A 49 14.00 -14.58 -3.62
N GLU A 50 13.64 -15.83 -3.37
CA GLU A 50 12.59 -16.53 -4.10
C GLU A 50 11.24 -15.85 -3.89
N ASP A 51 10.96 -15.44 -2.65
CA ASP A 51 9.81 -14.60 -2.33
C ASP A 51 10.09 -13.13 -2.70
N ARG A 52 9.30 -12.62 -3.64
CA ARG A 52 9.38 -11.23 -4.11
C ARG A 52 9.06 -10.20 -3.02
N ALA A 53 8.23 -10.54 -2.05
CA ALA A 53 7.87 -9.65 -0.95
C ALA A 53 9.06 -9.47 0.01
N GLU A 54 9.75 -10.56 0.38
CA GLU A 54 10.95 -10.50 1.21
C GLU A 54 12.11 -9.80 0.48
N ALA A 55 12.26 -10.00 -0.82
CA ALA A 55 13.22 -9.25 -1.61
C ALA A 55 12.96 -7.73 -1.58
N LYS A 56 11.71 -7.29 -1.74
CA LYS A 56 11.31 -5.88 -1.62
C LYS A 56 11.58 -5.33 -0.22
N LYS A 57 11.24 -6.09 0.82
CA LYS A 57 11.46 -5.72 2.21
C LYS A 57 12.95 -5.45 2.49
N THR A 58 13.84 -6.30 1.96
CA THR A 58 15.29 -6.10 2.08
C THR A 58 15.73 -4.77 1.45
N ILE A 59 15.25 -4.43 0.26
CA ILE A 59 15.54 -3.14 -0.39
C ILE A 59 15.03 -1.97 0.44
N ILE A 60 13.80 -2.05 0.97
CA ILE A 60 13.21 -1.01 1.82
C ILE A 60 14.02 -0.81 3.11
N ILE A 61 14.50 -1.90 3.72
CA ILE A 61 15.38 -1.83 4.89
C ILE A 61 16.69 -1.13 4.54
N CYS A 62 17.34 -1.50 3.45
CA CYS A 62 18.55 -0.83 2.98
C CYS A 62 18.31 0.66 2.74
N MET A 63 17.22 1.01 2.08
CA MET A 63 16.90 2.41 1.75
C MET A 63 16.61 3.26 2.99
N ASN A 64 15.90 2.71 3.98
CA ASN A 64 15.40 3.46 5.15
C ASN A 64 16.29 3.35 6.40
N SER A 65 17.29 2.46 6.46
CA SER A 65 18.24 2.39 7.56
C SER A 65 19.31 3.48 7.44
N SER A 66 19.61 4.19 8.53
CA SER A 66 20.77 5.12 8.58
C SER A 66 22.10 4.40 8.79
N LYS A 67 22.06 3.15 9.27
CA LYS A 67 23.23 2.32 9.46
C LYS A 67 23.35 1.32 8.31
N ARG A 68 24.57 0.93 8.00
CA ARG A 68 24.82 -0.14 7.04
C ARG A 68 24.13 -1.43 7.50
N VAL A 69 23.51 -2.13 6.58
CA VAL A 69 22.85 -3.40 6.86
C VAL A 69 23.93 -4.49 6.83
N SER A 70 24.32 -4.98 8.00
CA SER A 70 25.46 -5.91 8.16
C SER A 70 25.24 -7.33 7.61
N SER A 71 23.97 -7.70 7.40
CA SER A 71 23.59 -9.04 6.89
C SER A 71 23.69 -9.20 5.37
N LEU A 72 24.11 -8.15 4.64
CA LEU A 72 24.18 -8.20 3.18
C LEU A 72 25.41 -8.95 2.71
N SER A 73 25.21 -10.08 2.05
CA SER A 73 26.29 -10.92 1.50
C SER A 73 26.51 -10.73 -0.02
N LYS A 74 25.51 -10.21 -0.74
CA LYS A 74 25.59 -10.04 -2.20
C LYS A 74 26.22 -8.69 -2.53
N SER A 75 27.26 -8.69 -3.37
CA SER A 75 28.01 -7.49 -3.75
C SER A 75 27.15 -6.34 -4.29
N PHE A 76 26.12 -6.67 -5.09
CA PHE A 76 25.16 -5.68 -5.59
C PHE A 76 24.41 -4.98 -4.46
N LEU A 77 23.97 -5.74 -3.44
CA LEU A 77 23.23 -5.18 -2.30
C LEU A 77 24.11 -4.28 -1.45
N VAL A 78 25.36 -4.68 -1.24
CA VAL A 78 26.35 -3.85 -0.53
C VAL A 78 26.52 -2.50 -1.25
N GLY A 79 26.70 -2.53 -2.57
CA GLY A 79 26.83 -1.31 -3.36
C GLY A 79 25.54 -0.47 -3.38
N LEU A 80 24.37 -1.12 -3.40
CA LEU A 80 23.08 -0.43 -3.34
C LEU A 80 22.86 0.22 -1.96
N ASP A 81 23.20 -0.48 -0.89
CA ASP A 81 23.14 0.06 0.48
C ASP A 81 24.08 1.25 0.64
N ASP A 82 25.31 1.19 0.08
CA ASP A 82 26.26 2.30 0.06
C ASP A 82 25.72 3.51 -0.70
N ASP A 83 25.10 3.30 -1.86
CA ASP A 83 24.45 4.36 -2.61
C ASP A 83 23.33 5.02 -1.78
N PHE A 84 22.50 4.23 -1.09
CA PHE A 84 21.46 4.78 -0.22
C PHE A 84 22.03 5.57 0.96
N LYS A 85 23.12 5.11 1.60
CA LYS A 85 23.75 5.87 2.71
C LYS A 85 24.35 7.19 2.24
N ARG A 86 24.98 7.20 1.04
CA ARG A 86 25.49 8.43 0.44
C ARG A 86 24.34 9.38 0.11
N ALA A 87 23.23 8.88 -0.47
CA ALA A 87 22.05 9.66 -0.77
C ALA A 87 21.44 10.28 0.50
N GLN A 88 21.30 9.49 1.57
CA GLN A 88 20.82 9.97 2.87
C GLN A 88 21.72 11.10 3.42
N ASN A 89 23.04 10.95 3.32
CA ASN A 89 23.97 11.97 3.78
C ASN A 89 23.82 13.28 2.99
N LEU A 90 23.69 13.21 1.67
CA LEU A 90 23.51 14.38 0.82
C LEU A 90 22.20 15.09 1.11
N ILE A 91 21.09 14.39 1.15
CA ILE A 91 19.76 14.96 1.44
C ILE A 91 19.70 15.53 2.87
N TRP A 92 20.40 14.91 3.82
CA TRP A 92 20.51 15.43 5.17
C TRP A 92 21.29 16.75 5.23
N SER A 93 22.37 16.86 4.46
CA SER A 93 23.30 18.01 4.54
C SER A 93 22.89 19.18 3.65
N HIS A 94 22.21 18.92 2.54
CA HIS A 94 21.87 19.92 1.55
C HIS A 94 20.37 19.92 1.26
N PRO A 95 19.68 21.04 1.56
CA PRO A 95 18.26 21.18 1.28
C PRO A 95 17.94 21.08 -0.22
N CYS A 96 16.76 20.57 -0.54
CA CYS A 96 16.14 20.63 -1.86
C CYS A 96 14.68 21.08 -1.72
N GLU A 97 13.98 21.34 -2.81
CA GLU A 97 12.59 21.83 -2.78
C GLU A 97 11.67 20.94 -1.92
N PHE A 98 11.89 19.63 -1.88
CA PHE A 98 11.09 18.68 -1.07
C PHE A 98 11.45 18.67 0.41
N THR A 99 12.44 19.43 0.85
CA THR A 99 12.83 19.58 2.26
C THR A 99 12.23 20.81 2.91
N GLU A 100 11.57 21.67 2.13
CA GLU A 100 10.86 22.84 2.66
C GLU A 100 9.77 22.40 3.65
N GLY A 101 9.67 23.08 4.77
CA GLY A 101 8.77 22.70 5.87
C GLY A 101 9.24 21.53 6.74
N LEU A 102 10.29 20.80 6.37
CA LEU A 102 10.79 19.66 7.16
C LEU A 102 11.90 20.02 8.17
N VAL A 103 12.25 21.30 8.35
CA VAL A 103 13.29 21.73 9.28
C VAL A 103 12.99 21.29 10.71
N LYS A 104 11.75 21.52 11.18
CA LYS A 104 11.31 21.08 12.52
C LYS A 104 11.35 19.56 12.66
N TYR A 105 10.90 18.84 11.63
CA TYR A 105 10.94 17.37 11.63
C TYR A 105 12.38 16.85 11.71
N LYS A 106 13.32 17.46 10.95
CA LYS A 106 14.75 17.11 10.98
C LYS A 106 15.33 17.26 12.39
N ALA A 107 15.00 18.35 13.09
CA ALA A 107 15.47 18.60 14.45
C ALA A 107 14.94 17.58 15.49
N THR A 108 13.78 16.96 15.25
CA THR A 108 13.19 15.94 16.15
C THR A 108 13.66 14.52 15.88
N CYS A 109 14.32 14.26 14.74
CA CYS A 109 14.81 12.94 14.37
C CYS A 109 16.01 12.51 15.20
N LYS A 110 15.81 11.62 16.18
CA LYS A 110 16.89 11.11 17.05
C LYS A 110 17.46 9.78 16.58
N GLN A 111 16.62 8.75 16.55
CA GLN A 111 17.03 7.40 16.11
C GLN A 111 16.79 7.22 14.61
N ASN A 112 17.73 6.62 13.88
CA ASN A 112 17.67 6.41 12.43
C ASN A 112 17.40 7.73 11.66
N ALA A 113 18.01 8.82 12.13
CA ALA A 113 17.63 10.18 11.73
C ALA A 113 17.67 10.41 10.20
N LYS A 114 18.77 10.02 9.54
CA LYS A 114 18.95 10.25 8.11
C LYS A 114 18.00 9.43 7.25
N GLY A 115 17.77 8.15 7.62
CA GLY A 115 16.83 7.27 6.94
C GLY A 115 15.39 7.79 7.06
N LYS A 116 14.96 8.13 8.26
CA LYS A 116 13.63 8.71 8.52
C LYS A 116 13.43 10.03 7.77
N TYR A 117 14.45 10.88 7.77
CA TYR A 117 14.37 12.17 7.08
C TYR A 117 14.26 12.00 5.56
N MET A 118 15.11 11.17 4.96
CA MET A 118 15.02 10.85 3.54
C MET A 118 13.65 10.26 3.18
N ASN A 119 13.16 9.30 3.97
CA ASN A 119 11.83 8.74 3.76
C ASN A 119 10.74 9.84 3.79
N LYS A 120 10.81 10.78 4.75
CA LYS A 120 9.84 11.89 4.83
C LYS A 120 9.92 12.81 3.62
N VAL A 121 11.12 13.10 3.11
CA VAL A 121 11.32 13.86 1.86
C VAL A 121 10.68 13.15 0.68
N LEU A 122 10.86 11.83 0.58
CA LEU A 122 10.23 11.03 -0.48
C LEU A 122 8.70 11.01 -0.36
N CYS A 123 8.14 10.93 0.86
CA CYS A 123 6.70 11.02 1.08
C CYS A 123 6.12 12.40 0.67
N VAL A 124 6.87 13.49 0.86
CA VAL A 124 6.45 14.83 0.37
C VAL A 124 6.35 14.82 -1.15
N MET A 125 7.37 14.28 -1.83
CA MET A 125 7.36 14.17 -3.29
C MET A 125 6.28 13.23 -3.80
N GLU A 126 6.10 12.08 -3.14
CA GLU A 126 5.07 11.08 -3.44
C GLU A 126 3.67 11.71 -3.41
N ASN A 127 3.36 12.42 -2.32
CA ASN A 127 2.08 13.12 -2.18
C ASN A 127 1.89 14.21 -3.26
N MET A 128 2.93 14.96 -3.59
CA MET A 128 2.87 15.93 -4.67
C MET A 128 2.57 15.28 -6.03
N LEU A 129 3.20 14.14 -6.34
CA LEU A 129 2.98 13.42 -7.59
C LEU A 129 1.60 12.77 -7.64
N LEU A 130 1.12 12.25 -6.51
CA LEU A 130 -0.22 11.73 -6.39
C LEU A 130 -1.26 12.81 -6.71
N HIS A 131 -1.15 13.99 -6.11
CA HIS A 131 -2.04 15.12 -6.41
C HIS A 131 -1.92 15.60 -7.86
N LYS A 132 -0.71 15.64 -8.44
CA LYS A 132 -0.55 15.98 -9.87
C LYS A 132 -1.29 14.99 -10.78
N ALA A 133 -1.28 13.71 -10.44
CA ALA A 133 -2.00 12.70 -11.22
C ALA A 133 -3.51 12.80 -11.04
N ILE A 134 -3.99 12.91 -9.80
CA ILE A 134 -5.42 13.01 -9.48
C ILE A 134 -6.04 14.24 -10.14
N ASN A 135 -5.37 15.39 -10.12
CA ASN A 135 -5.84 16.63 -10.74
C ASN A 135 -5.99 16.55 -12.27
N GLN A 136 -5.64 15.43 -12.91
CA GLN A 136 -5.93 15.18 -14.33
C GLN A 136 -7.37 14.69 -14.57
N PHE A 137 -8.11 14.41 -13.50
CA PHE A 137 -9.43 13.78 -13.55
C PHE A 137 -10.43 14.59 -12.75
N ASP A 138 -11.71 14.39 -13.04
CA ASP A 138 -12.81 14.92 -12.25
C ASP A 138 -12.90 14.16 -10.92
N ASP A 139 -13.04 14.89 -9.82
CA ASP A 139 -13.06 14.35 -8.45
C ASP A 139 -14.14 13.29 -8.24
N GLN A 140 -15.27 13.38 -8.95
CA GLN A 140 -16.35 12.40 -8.87
C GLN A 140 -15.92 10.97 -9.27
N TYR A 141 -14.84 10.83 -10.04
CA TYR A 141 -14.32 9.52 -10.45
C TYR A 141 -13.22 9.01 -9.55
N ILE A 142 -12.65 9.83 -8.67
CA ILE A 142 -11.63 9.44 -7.71
C ILE A 142 -12.31 8.85 -6.47
N SER A 143 -11.98 7.60 -6.14
CA SER A 143 -12.58 6.92 -4.99
C SER A 143 -11.70 6.98 -3.76
N THR A 144 -10.45 6.51 -3.86
CA THR A 144 -9.57 6.36 -2.71
C THR A 144 -8.14 6.69 -3.09
N MET A 145 -7.45 7.46 -2.25
CA MET A 145 -6.02 7.70 -2.33
C MET A 145 -5.29 6.73 -1.39
N ILE A 146 -4.28 6.03 -1.91
CA ILE A 146 -3.52 5.01 -1.16
C ILE A 146 -2.04 5.27 -1.37
N MET A 147 -1.38 5.92 -0.41
CA MET A 147 0.08 6.18 -0.43
C MET A 147 0.60 6.61 -1.83
N ASP A 148 1.15 5.67 -2.59
CA ASP A 148 1.74 5.85 -3.92
C ASP A 148 0.77 5.52 -5.08
N GLY A 149 -0.55 5.48 -4.80
CA GLY A 149 -1.57 5.15 -5.79
C GLY A 149 -2.95 5.71 -5.48
N PHE A 150 -3.90 5.45 -6.36
CA PHE A 150 -5.30 5.80 -6.17
C PHE A 150 -6.22 4.91 -6.99
N HIS A 151 -7.48 4.84 -6.56
CA HIS A 151 -8.52 4.15 -7.29
C HIS A 151 -9.34 5.13 -8.10
N ILE A 152 -9.53 4.84 -9.39
CA ILE A 152 -10.41 5.60 -10.28
C ILE A 152 -11.56 4.74 -10.78
N SER A 153 -12.77 5.28 -10.77
CA SER A 153 -13.98 4.58 -11.18
C SER A 153 -13.95 4.20 -12.66
N LYS A 154 -14.35 2.97 -12.98
CA LYS A 154 -14.56 2.52 -14.36
C LYS A 154 -15.74 3.18 -15.07
N LYS A 155 -16.54 3.98 -14.33
CA LYS A 155 -17.58 4.84 -14.93
C LYS A 155 -17.00 6.10 -15.57
N THR A 156 -15.71 6.39 -15.40
CA THR A 156 -15.07 7.49 -16.13
C THR A 156 -15.22 7.26 -17.64
N PRO A 157 -15.47 8.34 -18.43
CA PRO A 157 -15.63 8.21 -19.89
C PRO A 157 -14.32 7.89 -20.63
N MET A 158 -13.20 7.81 -19.91
CA MET A 158 -11.88 7.58 -20.48
C MET A 158 -11.47 6.10 -20.40
N PRO A 159 -10.86 5.53 -21.46
CA PRO A 159 -10.29 4.21 -21.40
C PRO A 159 -9.04 4.18 -20.52
N LEU A 160 -8.73 3.02 -19.94
CA LEU A 160 -7.56 2.84 -19.05
C LEU A 160 -6.23 3.32 -19.65
N SER A 161 -6.05 3.13 -20.97
CA SER A 161 -4.85 3.60 -21.67
C SER A 161 -4.67 5.11 -21.60
N GLU A 162 -5.75 5.89 -21.79
CA GLU A 162 -5.74 7.34 -21.68
C GLU A 162 -5.51 7.80 -20.23
N ILE A 163 -6.15 7.12 -19.27
CA ILE A 163 -5.93 7.39 -17.85
C ILE A 163 -4.45 7.24 -17.49
N LEU A 164 -3.82 6.11 -17.88
CA LEU A 164 -2.41 5.87 -17.64
C LEU A 164 -1.51 6.88 -18.37
N GLU A 165 -1.85 7.28 -19.59
CA GLU A 165 -1.11 8.29 -20.34
C GLU A 165 -1.10 9.63 -19.61
N ARG A 166 -2.27 10.09 -19.11
CA ARG A 166 -2.39 11.35 -18.34
C ARG A 166 -1.58 11.28 -17.04
N CYS A 167 -1.68 10.17 -16.29
CA CYS A 167 -0.87 9.97 -15.09
C CYS A 167 0.63 10.01 -15.41
N ASN A 168 1.07 9.28 -16.43
CA ASN A 168 2.46 9.22 -16.84
C ASN A 168 2.97 10.60 -17.32
N LYS A 169 2.17 11.34 -18.08
CA LYS A 169 2.51 12.70 -18.51
C LYS A 169 2.70 13.64 -17.33
N SER A 170 1.87 13.55 -16.30
CA SER A 170 1.93 14.41 -15.11
C SER A 170 3.19 14.19 -14.27
N SER A 171 3.82 13.01 -14.33
CA SER A 171 4.99 12.61 -13.55
C SER A 171 6.25 12.34 -14.37
N HIS A 172 6.18 12.52 -15.69
CA HIS A 172 7.27 12.18 -16.61
C HIS A 172 8.61 12.84 -16.24
N GLU A 173 8.60 14.12 -15.91
CA GLU A 173 9.80 14.88 -15.53
C GLU A 173 10.52 14.29 -14.30
N TYR A 174 9.79 13.62 -13.43
CA TYR A 174 10.28 13.00 -12.18
C TYR A 174 10.78 11.56 -12.39
N GLY A 175 10.64 11.01 -13.60
CA GLY A 175 11.02 9.63 -13.91
C GLY A 175 10.17 8.57 -13.20
N VAL A 176 8.96 8.94 -12.76
CA VAL A 176 7.99 8.04 -12.15
C VAL A 176 7.01 7.57 -13.21
N VAL A 177 6.73 6.27 -13.21
CA VAL A 177 5.80 5.61 -14.14
C VAL A 177 4.61 5.09 -13.36
N TRP A 178 3.42 5.32 -13.89
CA TRP A 178 2.16 4.77 -13.38
C TRP A 178 1.77 3.51 -14.13
N ALA A 179 1.26 2.55 -13.40
CA ALA A 179 0.73 1.31 -13.96
C ALA A 179 -0.60 0.93 -13.31
N HIS A 180 -1.42 0.21 -14.05
CA HIS A 180 -2.58 -0.45 -13.49
C HIS A 180 -2.13 -1.72 -12.76
N LYS A 181 -2.44 -1.78 -11.49
CA LYS A 181 -2.22 -2.93 -10.64
C LYS A 181 -3.50 -3.75 -10.60
N LYS A 182 -3.39 -5.04 -10.87
CA LYS A 182 -4.53 -5.93 -10.65
C LYS A 182 -4.80 -5.99 -9.16
N PHE A 183 -6.06 -5.83 -8.78
CA PHE A 183 -6.46 -6.16 -7.42
C PHE A 183 -6.07 -7.60 -7.14
N ASN A 184 -5.43 -7.86 -6.02
CA ASN A 184 -5.25 -9.22 -5.55
C ASN A 184 -6.64 -9.74 -5.23
N ASN A 185 -7.13 -10.59 -6.11
CA ASN A 185 -8.31 -11.42 -5.86
C ASN A 185 -7.90 -12.65 -5.01
N ASP A 186 -7.01 -12.47 -4.01
CA ASP A 186 -6.76 -13.51 -3.00
C ASP A 186 -7.99 -13.78 -2.13
N LEU A 187 -9.02 -12.97 -2.31
CA LEU A 187 -10.42 -13.29 -2.14
C LEU A 187 -10.97 -13.56 -3.56
N ASP A 188 -10.60 -14.65 -4.18
CA ASP A 188 -11.50 -15.34 -5.08
C ASP A 188 -12.69 -15.71 -4.19
N PHE A 189 -13.62 -14.75 -4.10
CA PHE A 189 -14.95 -15.07 -3.66
C PHE A 189 -15.37 -16.19 -4.61
N LEU A 190 -15.56 -17.35 -4.03
CA LEU A 190 -16.32 -18.41 -4.69
C LEU A 190 -17.43 -17.70 -5.45
N ASP A 191 -17.53 -17.93 -6.75
CA ASP A 191 -18.64 -17.41 -7.54
C ASP A 191 -19.92 -17.68 -6.73
N ASP A 192 -20.87 -16.75 -6.76
CA ASP A 192 -22.09 -16.88 -5.92
C ASP A 192 -22.83 -18.22 -6.12
N GLU A 193 -22.45 -18.97 -7.16
CA GLU A 193 -22.92 -20.34 -7.47
C GLU A 193 -22.30 -21.42 -6.57
N ASP A 194 -21.12 -21.18 -5.93
CA ASP A 194 -20.47 -22.16 -5.04
C ASP A 194 -20.95 -22.06 -3.58
N LEU A 195 -21.75 -21.05 -3.24
CA LEU A 195 -22.43 -20.94 -1.95
C LEU A 195 -23.80 -21.65 -2.00
N THR A 196 -23.81 -22.92 -2.39
CA THR A 196 -25.04 -23.67 -2.69
C THR A 196 -25.83 -24.13 -1.46
N ASP A 197 -25.31 -23.97 -0.26
CA ASP A 197 -26.07 -24.25 0.95
C ASP A 197 -26.39 -22.97 1.73
N GLU A 198 -27.57 -22.40 1.45
CA GLU A 198 -28.07 -21.22 2.17
C GLU A 198 -28.23 -21.48 3.69
N ASN A 199 -28.26 -22.75 4.12
CA ASN A 199 -28.42 -23.18 5.49
C ASN A 199 -27.11 -23.49 6.23
N ASP A 200 -25.95 -23.45 5.52
CA ASP A 200 -24.65 -23.64 6.17
C ASP A 200 -24.26 -22.44 7.02
N ASN A 201 -24.41 -22.57 8.33
CA ASN A 201 -24.02 -21.59 9.35
C ASN A 201 -22.63 -21.88 9.95
N SER A 202 -21.79 -22.68 9.29
CA SER A 202 -20.40 -22.87 9.73
C SER A 202 -19.62 -21.54 9.75
N TYR A 203 -18.57 -21.50 10.57
CA TYR A 203 -17.73 -20.29 10.69
C TYR A 203 -17.20 -19.79 9.34
N ASP A 204 -16.71 -20.68 8.49
CA ASP A 204 -16.09 -20.29 7.22
C ASP A 204 -17.12 -19.70 6.24
N THR A 205 -18.30 -20.28 6.15
CA THR A 205 -19.39 -19.78 5.30
C THR A 205 -19.91 -18.42 5.79
N VAL A 206 -20.16 -18.29 7.10
CA VAL A 206 -20.61 -17.02 7.69
C VAL A 206 -19.53 -15.95 7.56
N LYS A 207 -18.25 -16.32 7.73
CA LYS A 207 -17.12 -15.42 7.57
C LYS A 207 -17.03 -14.85 6.16
N ILE A 208 -17.20 -15.67 5.11
CA ILE A 208 -17.21 -15.22 3.73
C ILE A 208 -18.32 -14.19 3.52
N LYS A 209 -19.53 -14.48 3.98
CA LYS A 209 -20.68 -13.57 3.89
C LYS A 209 -20.39 -12.25 4.64
N PHE A 210 -19.81 -12.33 5.84
CA PHE A 210 -19.45 -11.18 6.67
C PHE A 210 -18.38 -10.29 6.01
N GLU A 211 -17.32 -10.89 5.49
CA GLU A 211 -16.21 -10.15 4.85
C GLU A 211 -16.60 -9.50 3.52
N LYS A 212 -17.71 -9.89 2.89
CA LYS A 212 -18.26 -9.21 1.71
C LYS A 212 -18.64 -7.74 1.99
N THR A 213 -19.10 -7.45 3.20
CA THR A 213 -19.64 -6.13 3.55
C THR A 213 -18.90 -5.43 4.69
N HIS A 214 -17.99 -6.13 5.41
CA HIS A 214 -17.32 -5.61 6.59
C HIS A 214 -15.81 -5.60 6.42
N PHE A 215 -15.15 -4.51 6.81
CA PHE A 215 -13.71 -4.32 6.64
C PHE A 215 -13.08 -3.51 7.78
N ILE A 216 -11.75 -3.57 7.87
CA ILE A 216 -10.97 -2.84 8.87
C ILE A 216 -10.03 -1.84 8.19
N ILE A 217 -10.06 -0.59 8.65
CA ILE A 217 -9.04 0.41 8.36
C ILE A 217 -8.05 0.42 9.53
N LYS A 218 -6.76 0.19 9.26
CA LYS A 218 -5.76 0.03 10.31
C LYS A 218 -5.18 1.35 10.84
N ASN A 219 -5.31 2.45 10.11
CA ASN A 219 -4.72 3.71 10.54
C ASN A 219 -5.54 4.94 10.07
N PRO A 220 -6.35 5.57 10.92
CA PRO A 220 -6.69 5.13 12.30
C PRO A 220 -7.46 3.82 12.32
N LEU A 221 -7.47 3.11 13.46
CA LEU A 221 -8.22 1.87 13.59
C LEU A 221 -9.72 2.15 13.57
N MET A 222 -10.34 1.85 12.44
CA MET A 222 -11.76 1.99 12.18
C MET A 222 -12.31 0.71 11.57
N PHE A 223 -13.59 0.46 11.79
CA PHE A 223 -14.31 -0.67 11.23
C PHE A 223 -15.35 -0.14 10.25
N GLY A 224 -15.43 -0.75 9.07
CA GLY A 224 -16.32 -0.31 8.02
C GLY A 224 -17.37 -1.36 7.66
N ARG A 225 -18.57 -0.88 7.33
CA ARG A 225 -19.65 -1.71 6.75
C ARG A 225 -20.13 -1.05 5.48
N GLU A 226 -20.27 -1.84 4.43
CA GLU A 226 -20.96 -1.45 3.20
C GLU A 226 -22.46 -1.70 3.36
N TYR A 227 -23.29 -0.76 2.93
CA TYR A 227 -24.74 -0.90 2.86
C TYR A 227 -25.29 -0.11 1.66
N MET A 228 -26.47 -0.48 1.21
CA MET A 228 -27.14 0.23 0.11
C MET A 228 -27.96 1.39 0.67
N PHE A 229 -27.71 2.59 0.15
CA PHE A 229 -28.53 3.77 0.43
C PHE A 229 -29.02 4.36 -0.89
N GLU A 230 -30.34 4.47 -1.06
CA GLU A 230 -30.98 4.96 -2.29
C GLU A 230 -30.46 4.29 -3.58
N GLY A 231 -30.20 2.97 -3.52
CA GLY A 231 -29.70 2.19 -4.65
C GLY A 231 -28.21 2.33 -4.94
N SER A 232 -27.46 3.06 -4.11
CA SER A 232 -26.01 3.21 -4.23
C SER A 232 -25.27 2.58 -3.04
N PRO A 233 -24.12 1.90 -3.28
CA PRO A 233 -23.30 1.39 -2.18
C PRO A 233 -22.71 2.55 -1.39
N THR A 234 -22.89 2.49 -0.07
CA THR A 234 -22.44 3.50 0.89
C THR A 234 -21.64 2.83 1.99
N TYR A 235 -20.69 3.54 2.58
CA TYR A 235 -19.82 2.99 3.62
C TYR A 235 -20.01 3.75 4.93
N GLY A 236 -20.33 3.03 6.01
CA GLY A 236 -20.30 3.55 7.37
C GLY A 236 -18.99 3.19 8.05
N LEU A 237 -18.32 4.17 8.66
CA LEU A 237 -17.12 3.95 9.47
C LEU A 237 -17.46 4.10 10.95
N HIS A 238 -17.05 3.14 11.77
CA HIS A 238 -17.40 3.02 13.16
C HIS A 238 -16.16 2.78 14.04
N ASN A 239 -16.20 3.20 15.29
CA ASN A 239 -15.29 2.69 16.30
C ASN A 239 -15.62 1.23 16.65
N LYS A 240 -14.74 0.57 17.40
CA LYS A 240 -14.90 -0.87 17.72
C LYS A 240 -16.25 -1.18 18.40
N ASN A 241 -16.66 -0.37 19.37
CA ASN A 241 -17.85 -0.66 20.16
C ASN A 241 -19.14 -0.50 19.36
N ASP A 242 -19.21 0.57 18.56
CA ASP A 242 -20.37 0.81 17.68
C ASP A 242 -20.46 -0.26 16.60
N PHE A 243 -19.33 -0.65 16.02
CA PHE A 243 -19.28 -1.69 15.00
C PHE A 243 -19.67 -3.08 15.58
N MET A 244 -19.20 -3.40 16.77
CA MET A 244 -19.57 -4.64 17.46
C MET A 244 -21.08 -4.68 17.75
N ALA A 245 -21.70 -3.55 18.08
CA ALA A 245 -23.14 -3.46 18.26
C ALA A 245 -23.92 -3.71 16.95
N LEU A 246 -23.41 -3.23 15.81
CA LEU A 246 -23.98 -3.46 14.48
C LEU A 246 -23.83 -4.91 14.00
N CYS A 247 -22.82 -5.62 14.48
CA CYS A 247 -22.53 -6.99 14.07
C CYS A 247 -23.18 -8.07 14.95
N LYS A 248 -23.99 -7.71 15.95
CA LYS A 248 -24.62 -8.66 16.88
C LYS A 248 -25.50 -9.72 16.21
N GLU A 249 -26.06 -9.42 15.04
CA GLU A 249 -26.86 -10.35 14.26
C GLU A 249 -26.03 -11.40 13.49
N TRP A 250 -24.70 -11.19 13.41
CA TRP A 250 -23.81 -12.10 12.73
C TRP A 250 -23.25 -13.14 13.69
N THR A 251 -23.82 -14.33 13.63
CA THR A 251 -23.43 -15.49 14.42
C THR A 251 -23.06 -16.66 13.50
N TYR A 252 -22.29 -17.60 14.01
CA TYR A 252 -21.98 -18.86 13.34
C TYR A 252 -22.14 -20.03 14.32
N THR A 253 -22.38 -21.22 13.80
CA THR A 253 -22.49 -22.43 14.59
C THR A 253 -21.19 -23.23 14.53
N ASP A 254 -20.67 -23.63 15.68
CA ASP A 254 -19.52 -24.53 15.79
C ASP A 254 -19.86 -25.67 16.77
N THR A 255 -19.15 -26.78 16.63
CA THR A 255 -19.37 -27.96 17.48
C THR A 255 -18.35 -28.01 18.60
N LEU A 256 -18.80 -28.02 19.82
CA LEU A 256 -17.96 -28.18 21.00
C LEU A 256 -17.32 -29.58 21.05
N PRO A 257 -16.26 -29.79 21.85
CA PRO A 257 -15.60 -31.09 21.98
C PRO A 257 -16.51 -32.24 22.47
N ASP A 258 -17.60 -31.91 23.11
CA ASP A 258 -18.63 -32.87 23.56
C ASP A 258 -19.68 -33.21 22.50
N GLY A 259 -19.55 -32.64 21.28
CA GLY A 259 -20.49 -32.84 20.19
C GLY A 259 -21.70 -31.89 20.20
N THR A 260 -21.78 -30.96 21.14
CA THR A 260 -22.89 -30.00 21.22
C THR A 260 -22.68 -28.87 20.22
N ALA A 261 -23.67 -28.59 19.36
CA ALA A 261 -23.66 -27.42 18.49
C ALA A 261 -24.01 -26.16 19.29
N MET A 262 -23.22 -25.12 19.12
CA MET A 262 -23.37 -23.84 19.83
C MET A 262 -23.18 -22.65 18.89
N GLU A 263 -23.94 -21.60 19.14
CA GLU A 263 -23.89 -20.35 18.38
C GLU A 263 -22.85 -19.38 18.99
N PHE A 264 -22.02 -18.80 18.15
CA PHE A 264 -20.93 -17.91 18.55
C PHE A 264 -21.00 -16.58 17.80
N ASP A 265 -20.49 -15.51 18.44
CA ASP A 265 -20.35 -14.18 17.85
C ASP A 265 -19.26 -14.16 16.75
N MET A 266 -19.68 -13.80 15.55
CA MET A 266 -18.81 -13.76 14.38
C MET A 266 -17.71 -12.70 14.48
N PHE A 267 -18.04 -11.51 14.99
CA PHE A 267 -17.10 -10.38 15.01
C PHE A 267 -15.86 -10.66 15.87
N ASN A 268 -16.05 -11.22 17.05
CA ASN A 268 -14.95 -11.51 17.96
C ASN A 268 -13.98 -12.55 17.39
N LYS A 269 -14.50 -13.61 16.77
CA LYS A 269 -13.69 -14.63 16.11
C LYS A 269 -12.94 -14.06 14.90
N TRP A 270 -13.65 -13.32 14.05
CA TRP A 270 -13.07 -12.66 12.88
C TRP A 270 -11.95 -11.68 13.25
N LEU A 271 -12.15 -10.86 14.29
CA LEU A 271 -11.13 -9.93 14.77
C LEU A 271 -9.88 -10.66 15.31
N ALA A 272 -10.07 -11.79 16.02
CA ALA A 272 -8.98 -12.61 16.51
C ALA A 272 -8.16 -13.22 15.35
N ASP A 273 -8.81 -13.68 14.29
CA ASP A 273 -8.14 -14.22 13.11
C ASP A 273 -7.38 -13.14 12.32
N LYS A 274 -7.94 -11.95 12.20
CA LYS A 274 -7.25 -10.81 11.54
C LYS A 274 -6.03 -10.33 12.35
N SER A 275 -6.08 -10.41 13.67
CA SER A 275 -4.93 -10.05 14.53
C SER A 275 -3.77 -11.04 14.41
N LYS A 276 -4.03 -12.33 14.22
CA LYS A 276 -3.01 -13.37 14.03
C LYS A 276 -2.23 -13.25 12.71
N ARG A 277 -2.82 -12.62 11.67
CA ARG A 277 -2.19 -12.44 10.35
C ARG A 277 -1.33 -11.17 10.25
N SER A 278 -1.16 -10.46 11.34
CA SER A 278 -0.46 -9.15 11.39
C SER A 278 0.99 -9.23 11.87
N TYR A 279 1.61 -10.42 11.87
CA TYR A 279 3.03 -10.61 12.23
C TYR A 279 3.86 -11.04 11.04
#